data_34fda2780dc2a17c0c11ca13588d9a5c
#
_entry.id   34fda2780dc2a17c0c11ca13588d9a5c
#
_cell.length_a   1.000
_cell.length_b   1.000
_cell.length_c   1.000
_cell.angle_alpha   90.00
_cell.angle_beta   90.00
_cell.angle_gamma   90.00
#
_symmetry.space_group_name_H-M   'P 1'
#
loop_
_entity.id
_entity.type
_entity.pdbx_description
1 polymer ?
#
loop_
_entity_poly.entity_id
_entity_poly.type
_entity_poly.pdbx_seq_one_letter_code
_entity_poly.pdbx_strand_id
1 'polypeptide(L)'
;MMLKVIQQPHFVGERVIALGSFDGVHRGHESLLRTAKRLSGETGAPLRICTFNRHPLEVLTPDKPPEMLSSIPEKARRMAFLEADEIELIPFDRQMADMEPEQFLETLRSMVKVKAIVAGWNYSFGRKGRGNAELLTEDGKKHGYQVEIVPPAKTAEGTVISSSLIRQMLSDGQAEQAAQLLGYSYTMTGTVHSPKAAKGENVLDIQMWKRKALPADGTYSCLLETGTQTHGAMLHTCATLQPGSFKRAEIYLLNDRTEEIGRKVRVTLVSLIRKSEGLAGKQLREKLLEDREQARKMFDMA
;
A
#
# COMPACT_ATOMS: atom_id res chain seq x y z
N MET A 1 14.47 -6.24 14.65
CA MET A 1 13.56 -5.73 15.71
C MET A 1 12.13 -5.84 15.20
N MET A 2 11.16 -6.20 16.03
CA MET A 2 9.78 -6.38 15.54
C MET A 2 9.09 -5.01 15.53
N LEU A 3 8.53 -4.59 14.38
CA LEU A 3 7.79 -3.33 14.24
C LEU A 3 6.61 -3.29 15.22
N LYS A 4 6.53 -2.24 16.03
CA LYS A 4 5.42 -2.04 16.99
C LYS A 4 4.33 -1.19 16.36
N VAL A 5 3.10 -1.72 16.28
CA VAL A 5 1.91 -0.98 15.82
C VAL A 5 1.17 -0.44 17.03
N ILE A 6 1.00 0.88 17.10
CA ILE A 6 0.36 1.59 18.21
C ILE A 6 -1.01 2.08 17.73
N GLN A 7 -2.07 1.71 18.46
CA GLN A 7 -3.44 2.10 18.14
C GLN A 7 -4.04 3.06 19.16
N GLN A 8 -3.43 3.16 20.34
CA GLN A 8 -3.82 4.11 21.38
C GLN A 8 -2.59 4.93 21.76
N PRO A 9 -2.61 6.24 21.49
CA PRO A 9 -1.49 7.11 21.81
C PRO A 9 -1.27 7.14 23.35
N HIS A 10 -0.02 6.95 23.74
CA HIS A 10 0.43 7.14 25.12
C HIS A 10 1.78 7.84 25.08
N PHE A 11 2.04 8.71 26.05
CA PHE A 11 3.31 9.42 26.10
C PHE A 11 4.47 8.41 26.22
N VAL A 12 5.44 8.59 25.37
CA VAL A 12 6.70 7.86 25.35
C VAL A 12 7.83 8.89 25.19
N GLY A 13 9.06 8.52 25.55
CA GLY A 13 10.22 9.38 25.46
C GLY A 13 10.48 10.00 24.08
N GLU A 14 11.70 10.33 23.78
CA GLU A 14 12.12 11.01 22.55
C GLU A 14 11.84 10.18 21.29
N ARG A 15 11.36 10.83 20.21
CA ARG A 15 11.10 10.19 18.92
C ARG A 15 11.47 11.10 17.75
N VAL A 16 11.95 10.49 16.68
CA VAL A 16 11.90 11.06 15.34
C VAL A 16 10.57 10.64 14.71
N ILE A 17 9.81 11.59 14.18
CA ILE A 17 8.48 11.37 13.62
C ILE A 17 8.52 11.50 12.10
N ALA A 18 7.99 10.52 11.38
CA ALA A 18 7.68 10.64 9.95
C ALA A 18 6.18 10.81 9.75
N LEU A 19 5.76 11.90 9.10
CA LEU A 19 4.35 12.23 8.87
C LEU A 19 3.94 11.93 7.42
N GLY A 20 2.81 11.22 7.23
CA GLY A 20 2.27 10.97 5.91
C GLY A 20 1.12 9.95 5.88
N SER A 21 0.39 9.92 4.77
CA SER A 21 -0.63 8.89 4.51
C SER A 21 -0.02 7.53 4.14
N PHE A 22 1.16 7.55 3.51
CA PHE A 22 1.97 6.40 3.14
C PHE A 22 1.19 5.32 2.36
N ASP A 23 0.23 5.71 1.53
CA ASP A 23 -0.48 4.73 0.70
C ASP A 23 0.45 4.20 -0.40
N GLY A 24 0.66 2.88 -0.40
CA GLY A 24 1.57 2.18 -1.29
C GLY A 24 3.06 2.28 -0.89
N VAL A 25 3.45 3.08 0.09
CA VAL A 25 4.86 3.26 0.53
C VAL A 25 5.83 3.28 -0.67
N HIS A 26 5.50 4.11 -1.67
CA HIS A 26 6.24 4.24 -2.94
C HIS A 26 7.61 4.93 -2.74
N ARG A 27 8.42 5.02 -3.80
CA ARG A 27 9.79 5.59 -3.76
C ARG A 27 9.87 6.98 -3.12
N GLY A 28 8.85 7.84 -3.30
CA GLY A 28 8.78 9.13 -2.60
C GLY A 28 8.61 8.98 -1.09
N HIS A 29 7.77 8.04 -0.65
CA HIS A 29 7.64 7.70 0.77
C HIS A 29 8.91 7.02 1.30
N GLU A 30 9.55 6.15 0.51
CA GLU A 30 10.81 5.52 0.88
C GLU A 30 11.91 6.56 1.14
N SER A 31 12.05 7.57 0.27
CA SER A 31 12.99 8.68 0.47
C SER A 31 12.75 9.41 1.80
N LEU A 32 11.48 9.70 2.10
CA LEU A 32 11.10 10.33 3.37
C LEU A 32 11.46 9.45 4.58
N LEU A 33 11.15 8.15 4.53
CA LEU A 33 11.43 7.22 5.62
C LEU A 33 12.93 6.99 5.81
N ARG A 34 13.73 6.96 4.74
CA ARG A 34 15.20 6.91 4.82
C ARG A 34 15.78 8.16 5.47
N THR A 35 15.26 9.35 5.14
CA THR A 35 15.62 10.60 5.81
C THR A 35 15.30 10.55 7.30
N ALA A 36 14.11 10.07 7.66
CA ALA A 36 13.71 9.92 9.06
C ALA A 36 14.58 8.89 9.81
N LYS A 37 14.95 7.79 9.14
CA LYS A 37 15.86 6.78 9.73
C LYS A 37 17.27 7.32 9.96
N ARG A 38 17.80 8.12 9.03
CA ARG A 38 19.08 8.82 9.21
C ARG A 38 19.04 9.72 10.46
N LEU A 39 18.00 10.56 10.59
CA LEU A 39 17.84 11.42 11.79
C LEU A 39 17.64 10.61 13.08
N SER A 40 16.96 9.46 13.01
CA SER A 40 16.85 8.52 14.13
C SER A 40 18.23 8.03 14.58
N GLY A 41 19.11 7.67 13.65
CA GLY A 41 20.50 7.27 13.94
C GLY A 41 21.34 8.42 14.53
N GLU A 42 21.20 9.64 14.01
CA GLU A 42 21.94 10.82 14.45
C GLU A 42 21.53 11.29 15.86
N THR A 43 20.24 11.18 16.17
CA THR A 43 19.69 11.63 17.46
C THR A 43 19.65 10.54 18.54
N GLY A 44 19.80 9.28 18.14
CA GLY A 44 19.60 8.11 19.02
C GLY A 44 18.13 7.87 19.39
N ALA A 45 17.18 8.65 18.86
CA ALA A 45 15.75 8.52 19.14
C ALA A 45 15.08 7.56 18.16
N PRO A 46 14.24 6.59 18.60
CA PRO A 46 13.55 5.67 17.73
C PRO A 46 12.66 6.37 16.68
N LEU A 47 12.57 5.78 15.47
CA LEU A 47 11.71 6.26 14.40
C LEU A 47 10.27 5.81 14.60
N ARG A 48 9.35 6.77 14.75
CA ARG A 48 7.90 6.57 14.75
C ARG A 48 7.28 7.12 13.48
N ILE A 49 6.59 6.26 12.73
CA ILE A 49 5.79 6.68 11.58
C ILE A 49 4.38 6.98 12.07
N CYS A 50 3.95 8.22 11.92
CA CYS A 50 2.57 8.64 12.20
C CYS A 50 1.77 8.64 10.90
N THR A 51 0.77 7.78 10.82
CA THR A 51 -0.14 7.66 9.68
C THR A 51 -1.57 7.46 10.15
N PHE A 52 -2.55 7.69 9.27
CA PHE A 52 -3.94 7.54 9.65
C PHE A 52 -4.41 6.08 9.53
N ASN A 53 -5.34 5.68 10.43
CA ASN A 53 -5.97 4.36 10.40
C ASN A 53 -6.91 4.16 9.20
N ARG A 54 -7.35 5.27 8.56
CA ARG A 54 -8.10 5.32 7.30
C ARG A 54 -7.66 6.53 6.47
N HIS A 55 -7.93 6.49 5.18
CA HIS A 55 -7.57 7.62 4.31
C HIS A 55 -8.44 8.84 4.63
N PRO A 56 -7.88 10.07 4.74
CA PRO A 56 -8.67 11.27 5.05
C PRO A 56 -9.88 11.49 4.14
N LEU A 57 -9.78 11.20 2.86
CA LEU A 57 -10.90 11.31 1.91
C LEU A 57 -12.05 10.33 2.18
N GLU A 58 -11.86 9.30 3.02
CA GLU A 58 -12.98 8.45 3.48
C GLU A 58 -13.96 9.20 4.38
N VAL A 59 -13.45 10.21 5.09
CA VAL A 59 -14.25 11.06 5.98
C VAL A 59 -14.67 12.34 5.30
N LEU A 60 -13.78 12.92 4.49
CA LEU A 60 -14.01 14.21 3.82
C LEU A 60 -14.92 14.09 2.60
N THR A 61 -14.80 13.00 1.84
CA THR A 61 -15.58 12.73 0.61
C THR A 61 -16.08 11.28 0.60
N PRO A 62 -16.99 10.90 1.53
CA PRO A 62 -17.40 9.51 1.74
C PRO A 62 -18.10 8.87 0.53
N ASP A 63 -18.70 9.67 -0.34
CA ASP A 63 -19.41 9.18 -1.52
C ASP A 63 -18.45 8.68 -2.61
N LYS A 64 -17.22 9.17 -2.64
CA LYS A 64 -16.21 8.80 -3.64
C LYS A 64 -14.81 8.68 -3.04
N PRO A 65 -14.61 7.80 -2.08
CA PRO A 65 -13.29 7.60 -1.48
C PRO A 65 -12.35 6.92 -2.47
N PRO A 66 -11.05 7.23 -2.48
CA PRO A 66 -10.10 6.60 -3.39
C PRO A 66 -9.92 5.11 -3.05
N GLU A 67 -9.62 4.31 -4.05
CA GLU A 67 -9.08 2.98 -3.82
C GLU A 67 -7.67 3.08 -3.24
N MET A 68 -7.29 2.08 -2.43
CA MET A 68 -6.03 2.11 -1.69
C MET A 68 -4.99 1.17 -2.30
N LEU A 69 -3.78 1.65 -2.44
CA LEU A 69 -2.65 0.83 -2.89
C LEU A 69 -2.24 -0.20 -1.84
N SER A 70 -2.43 0.12 -0.56
CA SER A 70 -2.05 -0.78 0.53
C SER A 70 -3.06 -0.77 1.68
N SER A 71 -3.36 -1.95 2.20
CA SER A 71 -4.01 -2.14 3.50
C SER A 71 -3.03 -1.79 4.62
N ILE A 72 -3.53 -1.62 5.85
CA ILE A 72 -2.67 -1.36 7.03
C ILE A 72 -1.62 -2.47 7.23
N PRO A 73 -1.94 -3.78 7.16
CA PRO A 73 -0.93 -4.83 7.28
C PRO A 73 0.12 -4.79 6.17
N GLU A 74 -0.27 -4.50 4.92
CA GLU A 74 0.68 -4.38 3.79
C GLU A 74 1.60 -3.18 3.98
N LYS A 75 1.04 -2.03 4.39
CA LYS A 75 1.78 -0.82 4.74
C LYS A 75 2.78 -1.07 5.87
N ALA A 76 2.32 -1.69 6.97
CA ALA A 76 3.16 -2.01 8.12
C ALA A 76 4.33 -2.93 7.73
N ARG A 77 4.10 -3.96 6.91
CA ARG A 77 5.15 -4.85 6.42
C ARG A 77 6.21 -4.08 5.61
N ARG A 78 5.78 -3.16 4.72
CA ARG A 78 6.73 -2.37 3.94
C ARG A 78 7.53 -1.40 4.80
N MET A 79 6.89 -0.79 5.80
CA MET A 79 7.56 0.09 6.76
C MET A 79 8.56 -0.66 7.66
N ALA A 80 8.24 -1.90 8.04
CA ALA A 80 9.18 -2.79 8.74
C ALA A 80 10.43 -3.08 7.91
N PHE A 81 10.26 -3.33 6.61
CA PHE A 81 11.37 -3.52 5.67
C PHE A 81 12.26 -2.25 5.57
N LEU A 82 11.68 -1.07 5.75
CA LEU A 82 12.40 0.22 5.79
C LEU A 82 12.88 0.59 7.20
N GLU A 83 12.97 -0.40 8.09
CA GLU A 83 13.54 -0.29 9.43
C GLU A 83 12.86 0.73 10.35
N ALA A 84 11.55 0.94 10.18
CA ALA A 84 10.77 1.69 11.16
C ALA A 84 10.69 0.93 12.50
N ASP A 85 10.77 1.65 13.60
CA ASP A 85 10.69 1.06 14.94
C ASP A 85 9.24 0.96 15.41
N GLU A 86 8.43 1.98 15.11
CA GLU A 86 7.03 2.10 15.54
C GLU A 86 6.15 2.67 14.43
N ILE A 87 4.90 2.22 14.36
CA ILE A 87 3.84 2.85 13.56
C ILE A 87 2.72 3.27 14.51
N GLU A 88 2.42 4.56 14.51
CA GLU A 88 1.27 5.17 15.18
C GLU A 88 0.12 5.27 14.18
N LEU A 89 -1.00 4.59 14.46
CA LEU A 89 -2.21 4.69 13.67
C LEU A 89 -3.15 5.73 14.29
N ILE A 90 -3.05 6.96 13.83
CA ILE A 90 -3.89 8.07 14.30
C ILE A 90 -5.31 7.90 13.77
N PRO A 91 -6.34 7.85 14.63
CA PRO A 91 -7.72 7.84 14.18
C PRO A 91 -8.05 9.11 13.38
N PHE A 92 -8.53 8.94 12.15
CA PHE A 92 -9.00 10.06 11.35
C PHE A 92 -10.54 10.04 11.29
N ASP A 93 -11.14 10.94 12.00
CA ASP A 93 -12.59 11.15 12.08
C ASP A 93 -12.93 12.62 11.79
N ARG A 94 -14.19 13.01 11.98
CA ARG A 94 -14.62 14.37 11.74
C ARG A 94 -13.97 15.36 12.72
N GLN A 95 -13.77 14.96 13.97
CA GLN A 95 -13.10 15.79 14.95
C GLN A 95 -11.65 16.09 14.53
N MET A 96 -10.92 15.08 14.10
CA MET A 96 -9.55 15.24 13.57
C MET A 96 -9.54 16.11 12.30
N ALA A 97 -10.53 15.93 11.41
CA ALA A 97 -10.63 16.70 10.16
C ALA A 97 -10.92 18.20 10.39
N ASP A 98 -11.63 18.53 11.48
CA ASP A 98 -12.00 19.91 11.85
C ASP A 98 -10.98 20.55 12.82
N MET A 99 -9.95 19.81 13.24
CA MET A 99 -8.90 20.29 14.16
C MET A 99 -8.02 21.36 13.50
N GLU A 100 -7.80 22.50 14.16
CA GLU A 100 -6.91 23.52 13.64
C GLU A 100 -5.44 23.02 13.61
N PRO A 101 -4.60 23.52 12.68
CA PRO A 101 -3.22 23.04 12.53
C PRO A 101 -2.40 23.07 13.81
N GLU A 102 -2.52 24.12 14.60
CA GLU A 102 -1.79 24.31 15.85
C GLU A 102 -2.17 23.25 16.89
N GLN A 103 -3.47 22.90 16.97
CA GLN A 103 -3.97 21.86 17.86
C GLN A 103 -3.45 20.47 17.44
N PHE A 104 -3.35 20.21 16.13
CA PHE A 104 -2.75 18.98 15.64
C PHE A 104 -1.29 18.84 16.06
N LEU A 105 -0.48 19.90 15.93
CA LEU A 105 0.91 19.94 16.36
C LEU A 105 1.05 19.78 17.88
N GLU A 106 0.19 20.41 18.65
CA GLU A 106 0.13 20.24 20.11
C GLU A 106 -0.19 18.77 20.47
N THR A 107 -1.15 18.16 19.78
CA THR A 107 -1.49 16.75 19.97
C THR A 107 -0.27 15.85 19.70
N LEU A 108 0.48 16.07 18.61
CA LEU A 108 1.72 15.32 18.33
C LEU A 108 2.75 15.48 19.47
N ARG A 109 2.97 16.71 19.95
CA ARG A 109 3.92 16.98 21.03
C ARG A 109 3.48 16.42 22.39
N SER A 110 2.16 16.25 22.60
CA SER A 110 1.66 15.62 23.82
C SER A 110 1.87 14.11 23.86
N MET A 111 1.98 13.46 22.70
CA MET A 111 2.19 12.01 22.59
C MET A 111 3.67 11.61 22.78
N VAL A 112 4.61 12.47 22.40
CA VAL A 112 6.04 12.16 22.43
C VAL A 112 6.88 13.42 22.69
N LYS A 113 8.10 13.24 23.21
CA LYS A 113 9.12 14.29 23.14
C LYS A 113 9.72 14.29 21.74
N VAL A 114 9.32 15.25 20.91
CA VAL A 114 9.75 15.33 19.52
C VAL A 114 11.22 15.75 19.45
N LYS A 115 12.04 14.94 18.77
CA LYS A 115 13.43 15.26 18.39
C LYS A 115 13.52 15.83 16.99
N ALA A 116 12.82 15.20 16.05
CA ALA A 116 12.71 15.68 14.68
C ALA A 116 11.37 15.25 14.07
N ILE A 117 10.91 16.05 13.12
CA ILE A 117 9.78 15.69 12.24
C ILE A 117 10.26 15.70 10.80
N VAL A 118 9.89 14.65 10.05
CA VAL A 118 10.14 14.53 8.62
C VAL A 118 8.80 14.44 7.89
N ALA A 119 8.60 15.32 6.93
CA ALA A 119 7.38 15.36 6.13
C ALA A 119 7.69 15.58 4.64
N GLY A 120 6.78 15.23 3.77
CA GLY A 120 6.91 15.51 2.34
C GLY A 120 6.65 16.99 2.03
N TRP A 121 7.17 17.49 0.93
CA TRP A 121 7.01 18.86 0.45
C TRP A 121 5.55 19.32 0.33
N ASN A 122 4.64 18.39 0.05
CA ASN A 122 3.20 18.62 -0.11
C ASN A 122 2.38 18.15 1.09
N TYR A 123 3.03 17.92 2.24
CA TYR A 123 2.32 17.51 3.43
C TYR A 123 1.41 18.64 3.92
N SER A 124 0.13 18.32 4.11
CA SER A 124 -0.85 19.23 4.68
C SER A 124 -1.57 18.57 5.85
N PHE A 125 -1.94 19.38 6.84
CA PHE A 125 -2.59 18.92 8.06
C PHE A 125 -3.54 19.96 8.61
N GLY A 126 -4.33 19.54 9.61
CA GLY A 126 -5.33 20.41 10.20
C GLY A 126 -6.50 20.70 9.28
N ARG A 127 -7.43 21.51 9.76
CA ARG A 127 -8.70 21.84 9.10
C ARG A 127 -8.49 22.35 7.69
N LYS A 128 -9.12 21.66 6.72
CA LYS A 128 -9.02 21.97 5.27
C LYS A 128 -7.58 22.01 4.74
N GLY A 129 -6.64 21.31 5.40
CA GLY A 129 -5.23 21.28 4.97
C GLY A 129 -4.50 22.62 5.12
N ARG A 130 -4.90 23.48 6.05
CA ARG A 130 -4.31 24.82 6.27
C ARG A 130 -2.89 24.75 6.82
N GLY A 131 -2.54 23.68 7.55
CA GLY A 131 -1.18 23.41 7.98
C GLY A 131 -0.35 22.90 6.80
N ASN A 132 0.88 23.38 6.69
CA ASN A 132 1.83 23.10 5.62
C ASN A 132 3.25 22.94 6.14
N ALA A 133 4.21 22.74 5.24
CA ALA A 133 5.62 22.60 5.57
C ALA A 133 6.21 23.83 6.30
N GLU A 134 5.76 25.02 5.96
CA GLU A 134 6.21 26.27 6.55
C GLU A 134 5.78 26.36 8.05
N LEU A 135 4.48 26.18 8.32
CA LEU A 135 3.95 26.15 9.67
C LEU A 135 4.60 25.06 10.53
N LEU A 136 4.86 23.88 9.95
CA LEU A 136 5.58 22.80 10.63
C LEU A 136 7.01 23.21 11.01
N THR A 137 7.70 23.93 10.10
CA THR A 137 9.07 24.42 10.33
C THR A 137 9.11 25.50 11.40
N GLU A 138 8.13 26.41 11.40
CA GLU A 138 7.99 27.44 12.43
C GLU A 138 7.73 26.83 13.81
N ASP A 139 6.85 25.84 13.89
CA ASP A 139 6.57 25.11 15.13
C ASP A 139 7.84 24.42 15.67
N GLY A 140 8.64 23.80 14.77
CA GLY A 140 9.92 23.20 15.14
C GLY A 140 10.90 24.20 15.75
N LYS A 141 11.03 25.38 15.15
CA LYS A 141 11.87 26.47 15.70
C LYS A 141 11.37 26.93 17.07
N LYS A 142 10.05 27.09 17.20
CA LYS A 142 9.42 27.55 18.46
C LYS A 142 9.59 26.56 19.61
N HIS A 143 9.54 25.26 19.32
CA HIS A 143 9.52 24.20 20.33
C HIS A 143 10.83 23.39 20.41
N GLY A 144 11.87 23.78 19.65
CA GLY A 144 13.22 23.25 19.78
C GLY A 144 13.41 21.84 19.19
N TYR A 145 12.69 21.49 18.10
CA TYR A 145 12.92 20.25 17.38
C TYR A 145 13.22 20.50 15.89
N GLN A 146 13.97 19.60 15.29
CA GLN A 146 14.34 19.69 13.88
C GLN A 146 13.14 19.35 12.97
N VAL A 147 13.00 20.07 11.86
CA VAL A 147 12.05 19.74 10.80
C VAL A 147 12.80 19.57 9.49
N GLU A 148 12.57 18.46 8.81
CA GLU A 148 13.14 18.17 7.50
C GLU A 148 12.03 17.91 6.49
N ILE A 149 11.97 18.74 5.44
CA ILE A 149 10.97 18.65 4.37
C ILE A 149 11.62 17.98 3.18
N VAL A 150 11.12 16.79 2.83
CA VAL A 150 11.66 15.98 1.74
C VAL A 150 11.06 16.40 0.41
N PRO A 151 11.89 16.72 -0.60
CA PRO A 151 11.44 17.10 -1.92
C PRO A 151 10.73 15.95 -2.65
N PRO A 152 9.96 16.22 -3.72
CA PRO A 152 9.28 15.19 -4.49
C PRO A 152 10.27 14.26 -5.18
N ALA A 153 10.07 12.95 -5.04
CA ALA A 153 10.73 11.98 -5.91
C ALA A 153 10.10 12.05 -7.31
N LYS A 154 10.93 11.98 -8.35
CA LYS A 154 10.51 12.08 -9.74
C LYS A 154 10.99 10.89 -10.55
N THR A 155 10.29 10.58 -11.64
CA THR A 155 10.75 9.65 -12.68
C THR A 155 11.91 10.28 -13.47
N ALA A 156 12.54 9.50 -14.33
CA ALA A 156 13.58 10.00 -15.24
C ALA A 156 13.07 11.13 -16.15
N GLU A 157 11.78 11.11 -16.49
CA GLU A 157 11.09 12.11 -17.32
C GLU A 157 10.62 13.33 -16.52
N GLY A 158 10.91 13.38 -15.22
CA GLY A 158 10.58 14.50 -14.35
C GLY A 158 9.18 14.47 -13.72
N THR A 159 8.39 13.42 -13.96
CA THR A 159 7.05 13.28 -13.37
C THR A 159 7.12 12.95 -11.89
N VAL A 160 6.36 13.67 -11.06
CA VAL A 160 6.31 13.43 -9.61
C VAL A 160 5.67 12.08 -9.31
N ILE A 161 6.37 11.25 -8.54
CA ILE A 161 5.88 9.94 -8.08
C ILE A 161 4.84 10.17 -6.97
N SER A 162 3.62 9.63 -7.17
CA SER A 162 2.52 9.76 -6.22
C SER A 162 1.63 8.52 -6.21
N SER A 163 0.89 8.32 -5.10
CA SER A 163 -0.10 7.23 -5.01
C SER A 163 -1.19 7.33 -6.10
N SER A 164 -1.55 8.56 -6.52
CA SER A 164 -2.54 8.76 -7.60
C SER A 164 -2.02 8.31 -8.95
N LEU A 165 -0.77 8.63 -9.29
CA LEU A 165 -0.12 8.16 -10.51
C LEU A 165 -0.02 6.64 -10.55
N ILE A 166 0.36 6.03 -9.43
CA ILE A 166 0.48 4.57 -9.34
C ILE A 166 -0.90 3.89 -9.50
N ARG A 167 -1.97 4.45 -8.89
CA ARG A 167 -3.33 3.94 -9.10
C ARG A 167 -3.75 4.03 -10.56
N GLN A 168 -3.42 5.12 -11.24
CA GLN A 168 -3.67 5.28 -12.67
C GLN A 168 -2.94 4.21 -13.48
N MET A 169 -1.65 3.98 -13.22
CA MET A 169 -0.89 2.94 -13.91
C MET A 169 -1.48 1.54 -13.71
N LEU A 170 -1.92 1.21 -12.49
CA LEU A 170 -2.59 -0.06 -12.22
C LEU A 170 -3.91 -0.17 -13.00
N SER A 171 -4.73 0.89 -13.01
CA SER A 171 -6.00 0.92 -13.75
C SER A 171 -5.82 0.87 -15.26
N ASP A 172 -4.64 1.25 -15.76
CA ASP A 172 -4.25 1.13 -17.17
C ASP A 172 -3.58 -0.21 -17.51
N GLY A 173 -3.43 -1.10 -16.53
CA GLY A 173 -2.79 -2.40 -16.69
C GLY A 173 -1.25 -2.36 -16.77
N GLN A 174 -0.65 -1.23 -16.38
CA GLN A 174 0.80 -0.99 -16.43
C GLN A 174 1.45 -1.45 -15.12
N ALA A 175 1.37 -2.76 -14.82
CA ALA A 175 1.81 -3.33 -13.55
C ALA A 175 3.32 -3.15 -13.31
N GLU A 176 4.14 -3.30 -14.35
CA GLU A 176 5.60 -3.16 -14.29
C GLU A 176 6.01 -1.71 -14.02
N GLN A 177 5.37 -0.74 -14.69
CA GLN A 177 5.62 0.69 -14.46
C GLN A 177 5.18 1.10 -13.05
N ALA A 178 4.02 0.60 -12.58
CA ALA A 178 3.59 0.78 -11.20
C ALA A 178 4.61 0.24 -10.19
N ALA A 179 5.20 -0.94 -10.46
CA ALA A 179 6.24 -1.53 -9.64
C ALA A 179 7.53 -0.68 -9.60
N GLN A 180 7.93 -0.08 -10.73
CA GLN A 180 9.07 0.85 -10.79
C GLN A 180 8.87 2.06 -9.88
N LEU A 181 7.67 2.66 -9.88
CA LEU A 181 7.35 3.80 -9.03
C LEU A 181 7.20 3.43 -7.55
N LEU A 182 6.67 2.24 -7.28
CA LEU A 182 6.61 1.67 -5.93
C LEU A 182 8.00 1.35 -5.38
N GLY A 183 8.93 0.89 -6.23
CA GLY A 183 10.22 0.32 -5.82
C GLY A 183 10.11 -1.15 -5.38
N TYR A 184 8.97 -1.79 -5.63
CA TYR A 184 8.68 -3.20 -5.38
C TYR A 184 7.47 -3.65 -6.20
N SER A 185 7.34 -4.95 -6.47
CA SER A 185 6.20 -5.51 -7.21
C SER A 185 4.89 -5.29 -6.43
N TYR A 186 3.84 -4.84 -7.12
CA TYR A 186 2.55 -4.57 -6.48
C TYR A 186 1.98 -5.82 -5.82
N THR A 187 1.56 -5.69 -4.57
CA THR A 187 1.14 -6.82 -3.74
C THR A 187 -0.29 -6.62 -3.24
N MET A 188 -1.06 -7.69 -3.23
CA MET A 188 -2.43 -7.72 -2.72
C MET A 188 -2.55 -8.88 -1.73
N THR A 189 -3.12 -8.63 -0.55
CA THR A 189 -3.47 -9.67 0.43
C THR A 189 -4.94 -10.00 0.34
N GLY A 190 -5.25 -11.30 0.43
CA GLY A 190 -6.60 -11.78 0.36
C GLY A 190 -6.85 -13.01 1.20
N THR A 191 -8.10 -13.46 1.18
CA THR A 191 -8.55 -14.70 1.84
C THR A 191 -9.14 -15.61 0.77
N VAL A 192 -8.70 -16.86 0.75
CA VAL A 192 -9.30 -17.89 -0.09
C VAL A 192 -10.73 -18.14 0.38
N HIS A 193 -11.70 -17.85 -0.48
CA HIS A 193 -13.11 -18.01 -0.19
C HIS A 193 -13.58 -19.43 -0.54
N SER A 194 -13.19 -19.92 -1.70
CA SER A 194 -13.50 -21.27 -2.16
C SER A 194 -12.41 -21.77 -3.11
N PRO A 195 -11.85 -22.96 -2.88
CA PRO A 195 -11.13 -23.65 -3.92
C PRO A 195 -12.16 -24.12 -4.94
N LYS A 196 -12.15 -23.56 -6.15
CA LYS A 196 -12.96 -24.07 -7.27
C LYS A 196 -12.31 -25.34 -7.82
N ALA A 197 -12.27 -26.39 -7.03
CA ALA A 197 -11.82 -27.73 -7.46
C ALA A 197 -12.83 -28.44 -8.37
N ALA A 198 -13.63 -27.69 -9.14
CA ALA A 198 -14.56 -28.26 -10.09
C ALA A 198 -13.80 -28.57 -11.38
N LYS A 199 -13.61 -29.85 -11.68
CA LYS A 199 -13.09 -30.41 -12.92
C LYS A 199 -11.57 -30.27 -13.18
N GLY A 200 -10.72 -30.52 -12.19
CA GLY A 200 -9.27 -30.62 -12.43
C GLY A 200 -8.55 -29.29 -12.66
N GLU A 201 -9.20 -28.16 -12.41
CA GLU A 201 -8.59 -26.84 -12.48
C GLU A 201 -8.22 -26.36 -11.08
N ASN A 202 -6.92 -26.12 -10.83
CA ASN A 202 -6.40 -25.56 -9.59
C ASN A 202 -6.66 -24.05 -9.55
N VAL A 203 -7.94 -23.66 -9.36
CA VAL A 203 -8.39 -22.26 -9.32
C VAL A 203 -8.83 -21.89 -7.91
N LEU A 204 -8.32 -20.78 -7.40
CA LEU A 204 -8.70 -20.20 -6.14
C LEU A 204 -9.50 -18.93 -6.37
N ASP A 205 -10.63 -18.82 -5.71
CA ASP A 205 -11.39 -17.57 -5.59
C ASP A 205 -10.87 -16.81 -4.37
N ILE A 206 -10.27 -15.66 -4.60
CA ILE A 206 -9.66 -14.83 -3.55
C ILE A 206 -10.50 -13.59 -3.32
N GLN A 207 -10.88 -13.38 -2.06
CA GLN A 207 -11.50 -12.16 -1.59
C GLN A 207 -10.46 -11.20 -1.01
N MET A 208 -10.53 -9.95 -1.44
CA MET A 208 -9.67 -8.86 -0.99
C MET A 208 -10.51 -7.76 -0.35
N TRP A 209 -9.84 -6.92 0.40
CA TRP A 209 -10.46 -5.72 0.96
C TRP A 209 -11.13 -4.87 -0.13
N LYS A 210 -12.40 -4.46 0.09
CA LYS A 210 -13.23 -3.74 -0.91
C LYS A 210 -12.59 -2.49 -1.49
N ARG A 211 -11.67 -1.88 -0.76
CA ARG A 211 -10.97 -0.65 -1.18
C ARG A 211 -9.60 -0.90 -1.78
N LYS A 212 -9.15 -2.14 -1.89
CA LYS A 212 -7.89 -2.46 -2.54
C LYS A 212 -7.93 -2.05 -4.01
N ALA A 213 -6.95 -1.25 -4.46
CA ALA A 213 -6.78 -0.97 -5.87
C ALA A 213 -6.45 -2.28 -6.59
N LEU A 214 -7.28 -2.67 -7.55
CA LEU A 214 -6.99 -3.78 -8.44
C LEU A 214 -6.33 -3.25 -9.72
N PRO A 215 -5.49 -4.06 -10.37
CA PRO A 215 -5.05 -3.74 -11.72
C PRO A 215 -6.23 -3.79 -12.69
N ALA A 216 -6.05 -3.25 -13.90
CA ALA A 216 -7.03 -3.33 -14.98
C ALA A 216 -7.56 -4.77 -15.16
N ASP A 217 -8.77 -4.91 -15.67
CA ASP A 217 -9.34 -6.22 -16.00
C ASP A 217 -8.46 -6.93 -17.04
N GLY A 218 -8.11 -8.19 -16.73
CA GLY A 218 -7.21 -8.98 -17.55
C GLY A 218 -6.56 -10.14 -16.81
N THR A 219 -5.52 -10.67 -17.40
CA THR A 219 -4.70 -11.75 -16.86
C THR A 219 -3.27 -11.28 -16.60
N TYR A 220 -2.70 -11.69 -15.49
CA TYR A 220 -1.36 -11.28 -15.04
C TYR A 220 -0.59 -12.50 -14.57
N SER A 221 0.69 -12.59 -14.89
CA SER A 221 1.58 -13.49 -14.18
C SER A 221 1.80 -12.96 -12.75
N CYS A 222 1.82 -13.84 -11.78
CA CYS A 222 1.97 -13.45 -10.37
C CYS A 222 2.62 -14.56 -9.54
N LEU A 223 3.15 -14.18 -8.38
CA LEU A 223 3.54 -15.11 -7.32
C LEU A 223 2.43 -15.16 -6.28
N LEU A 224 2.05 -16.38 -5.87
CA LEU A 224 1.12 -16.63 -4.78
C LEU A 224 1.88 -17.14 -3.57
N GLU A 225 1.92 -16.36 -2.50
CA GLU A 225 2.50 -16.78 -1.22
C GLU A 225 1.40 -17.32 -0.30
N THR A 226 1.61 -18.54 0.23
CA THR A 226 0.69 -19.25 1.14
C THR A 226 1.47 -19.76 2.35
N GLY A 227 1.37 -19.09 3.49
CA GLY A 227 2.20 -19.46 4.64
C GLY A 227 3.69 -19.28 4.35
N THR A 228 4.44 -20.38 4.25
CA THR A 228 5.88 -20.41 3.96
C THR A 228 6.22 -20.72 2.50
N GLN A 229 5.22 -21.05 1.68
CA GLN A 229 5.44 -21.46 0.29
C GLN A 229 5.11 -20.33 -0.69
N THR A 230 5.81 -20.33 -1.83
CA THR A 230 5.57 -19.41 -2.95
C THR A 230 5.36 -20.23 -4.20
N HIS A 231 4.28 -19.93 -4.93
CA HIS A 231 3.88 -20.64 -6.14
C HIS A 231 3.81 -19.65 -7.31
N GLY A 232 4.29 -20.07 -8.47
CA GLY A 232 3.95 -19.41 -9.73
C GLY A 232 2.46 -19.54 -10.01
N ALA A 233 1.82 -18.45 -10.37
CA ALA A 233 0.39 -18.40 -10.59
C ALA A 233 0.00 -17.38 -11.68
N MET A 234 -1.22 -17.48 -12.17
CA MET A 234 -1.86 -16.48 -13.02
C MET A 234 -3.05 -15.87 -12.26
N LEU A 235 -3.07 -14.56 -12.17
CA LEU A 235 -4.21 -13.78 -11.66
C LEU A 235 -5.14 -13.45 -12.83
N HIS A 236 -6.44 -13.64 -12.64
CA HIS A 236 -7.50 -13.11 -13.50
C HIS A 236 -8.36 -12.12 -12.73
N THR A 237 -8.47 -10.89 -13.24
CA THR A 237 -9.36 -9.84 -12.74
C THR A 237 -10.42 -9.50 -13.77
N CYS A 238 -11.66 -9.31 -13.31
CA CYS A 238 -12.77 -8.97 -14.17
C CYS A 238 -13.84 -8.21 -13.37
N ALA A 239 -14.46 -7.20 -13.98
CA ALA A 239 -15.51 -6.40 -13.35
C ALA A 239 -16.69 -7.25 -12.85
N THR A 240 -17.01 -8.37 -13.54
CA THR A 240 -18.09 -9.28 -13.14
C THR A 240 -17.79 -10.06 -11.85
N LEU A 241 -16.52 -10.13 -11.44
CA LEU A 241 -16.11 -10.74 -10.17
C LEU A 241 -16.26 -9.79 -8.97
N GLN A 242 -16.77 -8.57 -9.17
CA GLN A 242 -16.79 -7.50 -8.15
C GLN A 242 -18.20 -7.24 -7.53
N PRO A 243 -19.02 -8.23 -7.19
CA PRO A 243 -20.31 -7.98 -6.54
C PRO A 243 -20.11 -7.71 -5.03
N GLY A 244 -20.67 -6.63 -4.52
CA GLY A 244 -20.85 -6.42 -3.08
C GLY A 244 -19.68 -5.84 -2.32
N SER A 245 -19.47 -6.31 -1.09
CA SER A 245 -18.61 -5.69 -0.07
C SER A 245 -17.11 -6.03 -0.19
N PHE A 246 -16.73 -6.93 -1.09
CA PHE A 246 -15.36 -7.38 -1.28
C PHE A 246 -14.96 -7.28 -2.74
N LYS A 247 -13.68 -7.08 -3.01
CA LYS A 247 -13.09 -7.30 -4.32
C LYS A 247 -12.69 -8.75 -4.48
N ARG A 248 -12.85 -9.31 -5.67
CA ARG A 248 -12.57 -10.72 -5.96
C ARG A 248 -11.65 -10.84 -7.17
N ALA A 249 -10.84 -11.91 -7.15
CA ALA A 249 -10.01 -12.32 -8.27
C ALA A 249 -9.89 -13.83 -8.28
N GLU A 250 -9.66 -14.40 -9.46
CA GLU A 250 -9.35 -15.81 -9.63
C GLU A 250 -7.85 -16.00 -9.78
N ILE A 251 -7.29 -16.97 -9.07
CA ILE A 251 -5.89 -17.36 -9.17
C ILE A 251 -5.80 -18.78 -9.71
N TYR A 252 -5.13 -18.91 -10.82
CA TYR A 252 -4.82 -20.18 -11.48
C TYR A 252 -3.42 -20.61 -11.09
N LEU A 253 -3.29 -21.68 -10.31
CA LEU A 253 -1.98 -22.24 -9.97
C LEU A 253 -1.35 -22.86 -11.21
N LEU A 254 -0.06 -22.63 -11.42
CA LEU A 254 0.68 -23.15 -12.57
C LEU A 254 1.14 -24.59 -12.34
N ASN A 255 1.35 -25.00 -11.10
CA ASN A 255 1.74 -26.33 -10.70
C ASN A 255 0.52 -27.15 -10.26
N ASP A 256 0.53 -28.45 -10.53
CA ASP A 256 -0.56 -29.37 -10.18
C ASP A 256 -0.60 -29.79 -8.70
N ARG A 257 0.30 -29.26 -7.87
CA ARG A 257 0.36 -29.56 -6.44
C ARG A 257 -0.63 -28.71 -5.67
N THR A 258 -1.77 -29.29 -5.32
CA THR A 258 -2.70 -28.81 -4.29
C THR A 258 -2.22 -29.23 -2.90
N GLU A 259 -1.08 -28.76 -2.46
CA GLU A 259 -0.78 -28.79 -1.03
C GLU A 259 -1.73 -27.81 -0.34
N GLU A 260 -2.00 -28.02 0.94
CA GLU A 260 -2.96 -27.23 1.71
C GLU A 260 -2.66 -25.72 1.61
N ILE A 261 -3.38 -25.05 0.71
CA ILE A 261 -3.28 -23.59 0.56
C ILE A 261 -3.97 -22.97 1.76
N GLY A 262 -3.19 -22.28 2.58
CA GLY A 262 -3.69 -21.60 3.77
C GLY A 262 -4.77 -20.59 3.42
N ARG A 263 -5.64 -20.29 4.39
CA ARG A 263 -6.77 -19.37 4.18
C ARG A 263 -6.34 -17.95 3.82
N LYS A 264 -5.18 -17.47 4.30
CA LYS A 264 -4.63 -16.14 3.96
C LYS A 264 -3.55 -16.28 2.92
N VAL A 265 -3.63 -15.46 1.88
CA VAL A 265 -2.69 -15.49 0.76
C VAL A 265 -2.22 -14.08 0.42
N ARG A 266 -1.05 -14.02 -0.24
CA ARG A 266 -0.53 -12.81 -0.84
C ARG A 266 -0.24 -13.05 -2.31
N VAL A 267 -0.73 -12.14 -3.15
CA VAL A 267 -0.53 -12.13 -4.60
C VAL A 267 0.43 -10.99 -4.92
N THR A 268 1.56 -11.31 -5.53
CA THR A 268 2.55 -10.34 -6.01
C THR A 268 2.51 -10.33 -7.53
N LEU A 269 2.11 -9.20 -8.13
CA LEU A 269 2.05 -9.05 -9.59
C LEU A 269 3.47 -9.04 -10.17
N VAL A 270 3.64 -9.76 -11.27
CA VAL A 270 4.88 -9.78 -12.06
C VAL A 270 4.68 -8.96 -13.33
N SER A 271 3.79 -9.39 -14.24
CA SER A 271 3.55 -8.70 -15.51
C SER A 271 2.13 -8.92 -16.02
N LEU A 272 1.69 -8.01 -16.89
CA LEU A 272 0.44 -8.18 -17.65
C LEU A 272 0.65 -9.21 -18.76
N ILE A 273 -0.22 -10.21 -18.84
CA ILE A 273 -0.27 -11.17 -19.93
C ILE A 273 -1.20 -10.64 -21.03
N ARG A 274 -2.43 -10.29 -20.64
CA ARG A 274 -3.44 -9.82 -21.59
C ARG A 274 -4.49 -8.94 -20.88
N LYS A 275 -4.88 -7.83 -21.51
CA LYS A 275 -6.05 -7.05 -21.07
C LYS A 275 -7.35 -7.79 -21.40
N SER A 276 -8.39 -7.52 -20.62
CA SER A 276 -9.72 -8.08 -20.89
C SER A 276 -10.25 -7.58 -22.24
N GLU A 277 -10.84 -8.49 -23.01
CA GLU A 277 -11.44 -8.22 -24.31
C GLU A 277 -12.98 -8.37 -24.28
N GLY A 278 -13.58 -8.43 -23.08
CA GLY A 278 -15.02 -8.64 -22.93
C GLY A 278 -15.50 -10.04 -23.31
N LEU A 279 -14.58 -11.01 -23.34
CA LEU A 279 -14.90 -12.41 -23.65
C LEU A 279 -15.73 -13.05 -22.53
N ALA A 280 -16.59 -14.01 -22.89
CA ALA A 280 -17.41 -14.73 -21.93
C ALA A 280 -17.55 -16.23 -22.31
N GLY A 281 -18.00 -17.04 -21.37
CA GLY A 281 -18.33 -18.44 -21.59
C GLY A 281 -17.15 -19.27 -22.11
N LYS A 282 -17.35 -19.99 -23.23
CA LYS A 282 -16.36 -20.90 -23.80
C LYS A 282 -15.11 -20.16 -24.30
N GLN A 283 -15.28 -19.02 -24.96
CA GLN A 283 -14.16 -18.21 -25.49
C GLN A 283 -13.25 -17.70 -24.38
N LEU A 284 -13.83 -17.20 -23.29
CA LEU A 284 -13.03 -16.78 -22.12
C LEU A 284 -12.22 -17.95 -21.56
N ARG A 285 -12.84 -19.15 -21.43
CA ARG A 285 -12.17 -20.33 -20.89
C ARG A 285 -10.97 -20.74 -21.74
N GLU A 286 -11.14 -20.80 -23.05
CA GLU A 286 -10.07 -21.14 -24.00
C GLU A 286 -8.91 -20.15 -23.89
N LYS A 287 -9.22 -18.85 -23.79
CA LYS A 287 -8.23 -17.80 -23.65
C LYS A 287 -7.49 -17.86 -22.30
N LEU A 288 -8.19 -18.17 -21.21
CA LEU A 288 -7.56 -18.35 -19.91
C LEU A 288 -6.58 -19.54 -19.87
N LEU A 289 -6.86 -20.61 -20.64
CA LEU A 289 -5.93 -21.72 -20.77
C LEU A 289 -4.66 -21.31 -21.54
N GLU A 290 -4.79 -20.57 -22.64
CA GLU A 290 -3.65 -20.01 -23.38
C GLU A 290 -2.81 -19.08 -22.50
N ASP A 291 -3.45 -18.15 -21.77
CA ASP A 291 -2.81 -17.22 -20.86
C ASP A 291 -2.06 -17.98 -19.73
N ARG A 292 -2.64 -19.09 -19.23
CA ARG A 292 -2.01 -19.93 -18.21
C ARG A 292 -0.72 -20.59 -18.71
N GLU A 293 -0.73 -21.10 -19.94
CA GLU A 293 0.48 -21.65 -20.56
C GLU A 293 1.54 -20.57 -20.82
N GLN A 294 1.12 -19.37 -21.20
CA GLN A 294 2.05 -18.23 -21.31
C GLN A 294 2.67 -17.89 -19.96
N ALA A 295 1.86 -17.86 -18.89
CA ALA A 295 2.36 -17.64 -17.53
C ALA A 295 3.39 -18.70 -17.12
N ARG A 296 3.16 -20.01 -17.41
CA ARG A 296 4.12 -21.07 -17.12
C ARG A 296 5.47 -20.80 -17.78
N LYS A 297 5.48 -20.49 -19.06
CA LYS A 297 6.72 -20.19 -19.80
C LYS A 297 7.51 -19.03 -19.19
N MET A 298 6.82 -18.02 -18.64
CA MET A 298 7.47 -16.88 -17.98
C MET A 298 8.22 -17.29 -16.71
N PHE A 299 7.73 -18.29 -15.98
CA PHE A 299 8.39 -18.79 -14.76
C PHE A 299 9.42 -19.89 -15.03
N ASP A 300 9.27 -20.66 -16.11
CA ASP A 300 10.25 -21.69 -16.50
C ASP A 300 11.53 -21.08 -17.11
N MET A 301 11.47 -19.83 -17.57
CA MET A 301 12.58 -19.08 -18.16
C MET A 301 13.31 -18.17 -17.17
N ALA A 302 12.82 -18.02 -15.95
CA ALA A 302 13.36 -17.19 -14.89
C ALA A 302 14.10 -18.01 -13.83
#